data_39b80a198c3bd4825572cf71df33eb5f
#
_entry.id   39b80a198c3bd4825572cf71df33eb5f
#
_cell.length_a   1.000
_cell.length_b   1.000
_cell.length_c   1.000
_cell.angle_alpha   90.00
_cell.angle_beta   90.00
_cell.angle_gamma   90.00
#
_symmetry.space_group_name_H-M   'P 1'
#
loop_
_entity.id
_entity.type
_entity.pdbx_description
1 polymer ?
#
loop_
_entity_poly.entity_id
_entity_poly.type
_entity_poly.pdbx_seq_one_letter_code
_entity_poly.pdbx_strand_id
1 'polypeptide(L)'
;LDNLKRYMNDCKRYDNVRLDVRATITPWNIFYYEENYDYFKNLGLEAYGVWCDDTPWNDVRYLPNKIKDAVIHKLSQYKNTEPLWDKKFKDLKKWLRTTPPDHEKLQNSFMDFNNKIDKIRKEKFTSTFPEYSKLFV
;
A
#
# COMPACT_ATOMS: atom_id res chain seq x y z
N LEU A 1 9.41 -14.02 -8.20
CA LEU A 1 9.85 -13.08 -9.24
C LEU A 1 10.04 -13.76 -10.58
N ASP A 2 10.57 -14.98 -10.64
CA ASP A 2 10.82 -15.72 -11.89
C ASP A 2 9.53 -16.04 -12.64
N ASN A 3 8.45 -16.36 -11.93
CA ASN A 3 7.14 -16.55 -12.55
C ASN A 3 6.61 -15.28 -13.24
N LEU A 4 6.76 -14.10 -12.63
CA LEU A 4 6.34 -12.84 -13.24
C LEU A 4 7.10 -12.59 -14.54
N LYS A 5 8.43 -12.74 -14.52
CA LYS A 5 9.27 -12.58 -15.72
C LYS A 5 8.87 -13.56 -16.82
N ARG A 6 8.55 -14.80 -16.45
CA ARG A 6 8.06 -15.81 -17.42
C ARG A 6 6.75 -15.37 -18.05
N TYR A 7 5.75 -14.94 -17.26
CA TYR A 7 4.49 -14.43 -17.79
C TYR A 7 4.68 -13.20 -18.68
N MET A 8 5.56 -12.28 -18.31
CA MET A 8 5.89 -11.12 -19.15
C MET A 8 6.44 -11.55 -20.51
N ASN A 9 7.32 -12.54 -20.54
CA ASN A 9 7.88 -13.06 -21.80
C ASN A 9 6.85 -13.81 -22.63
N ASP A 10 5.96 -14.55 -21.99
CA ASP A 10 4.89 -15.27 -22.68
C ASP A 10 3.86 -14.29 -23.28
N CYS A 11 3.49 -13.25 -22.57
CA CYS A 11 2.58 -12.21 -23.07
C CYS A 11 3.13 -11.50 -24.32
N LYS A 12 4.44 -11.29 -24.41
CA LYS A 12 5.09 -10.65 -25.58
C LYS A 12 4.90 -11.42 -26.89
N ARG A 13 4.50 -12.70 -26.82
CA ARG A 13 4.24 -13.54 -28.02
C ARG A 13 2.88 -13.31 -28.63
N TYR A 14 2.02 -12.51 -27.98
CA TYR A 14 0.64 -12.31 -28.38
C TYR A 14 0.29 -10.82 -28.40
N ASP A 15 -0.09 -10.28 -29.54
CA ASP A 15 -0.39 -8.85 -29.71
C ASP A 15 -1.67 -8.42 -28.97
N ASN A 16 -2.53 -9.36 -28.66
CA ASN A 16 -3.82 -9.13 -27.99
C ASN A 16 -3.83 -9.43 -26.49
N VAL A 17 -2.66 -9.72 -25.91
CA VAL A 17 -2.52 -10.02 -24.48
C VAL A 17 -1.76 -8.89 -23.78
N ARG A 18 -2.35 -8.37 -22.71
CA ARG A 18 -1.74 -7.35 -21.85
C ARG A 18 -1.64 -7.88 -20.42
N LEU A 19 -0.49 -7.66 -19.82
CA LEU A 19 -0.25 -7.98 -18.41
C LEU A 19 -0.25 -6.67 -17.60
N ASP A 20 -1.07 -6.60 -16.58
CA ASP A 20 -1.05 -5.55 -15.57
C ASP A 20 -0.86 -6.13 -14.15
N VAL A 21 -0.50 -5.26 -13.21
CA VAL A 21 -0.38 -5.61 -11.79
C VAL A 21 -1.41 -4.82 -10.99
N ARG A 22 -2.21 -5.53 -10.20
CA ARG A 22 -3.16 -4.93 -9.26
C ARG A 22 -2.65 -5.10 -7.83
N ALA A 23 -2.01 -4.07 -7.32
CA ALA A 23 -1.47 -4.08 -5.95
C ALA A 23 -2.57 -3.68 -4.96
N THR A 24 -2.95 -4.60 -4.08
CA THR A 24 -3.87 -4.28 -2.97
C THR A 24 -3.16 -3.36 -1.99
N ILE A 25 -3.77 -2.21 -1.69
CA ILE A 25 -3.24 -1.22 -0.75
C ILE A 25 -3.77 -1.54 0.64
N THR A 26 -2.85 -1.81 1.54
CA THR A 26 -3.12 -2.17 2.94
C THR A 26 -2.18 -1.40 3.87
N PRO A 27 -2.45 -1.38 5.18
CA PRO A 27 -1.51 -0.82 6.14
C PRO A 27 -0.09 -1.40 6.08
N TRP A 28 0.10 -2.66 5.67
CA TRP A 28 1.43 -3.28 5.59
C TRP A 28 2.30 -2.77 4.45
N ASN A 29 1.72 -2.23 3.38
CA ASN A 29 2.47 -1.83 2.19
C ASN A 29 2.32 -0.35 1.80
N ILE A 30 1.51 0.41 2.52
CA ILE A 30 1.22 1.80 2.15
C ILE A 30 2.47 2.70 2.18
N PHE A 31 3.42 2.45 3.08
CA PHE A 31 4.68 3.20 3.14
C PHE A 31 5.64 2.89 1.99
N TYR A 32 5.44 1.79 1.29
CA TYR A 32 6.27 1.33 0.17
C TYR A 32 5.53 1.43 -1.17
N TYR A 33 4.44 2.19 -1.21
CA TYR A 33 3.58 2.23 -2.38
C TYR A 33 4.28 2.79 -3.62
N GLU A 34 5.05 3.88 -3.47
CA GLU A 34 5.83 4.46 -4.55
C GLU A 34 6.98 3.56 -5.02
N GLU A 35 7.64 2.86 -4.09
CA GLU A 35 8.73 1.93 -4.41
C GLU A 35 8.21 0.72 -5.18
N ASN A 36 7.07 0.17 -4.76
CA ASN A 36 6.38 -0.90 -5.49
C ASN A 36 5.99 -0.44 -6.88
N TYR A 37 5.50 0.78 -6.99
CA TYR A 37 5.16 1.36 -8.26
C TYR A 37 6.36 1.48 -9.20
N ASP A 38 7.45 2.08 -8.74
CA ASP A 38 8.68 2.23 -9.50
C ASP A 38 9.24 0.86 -9.93
N TYR A 39 9.15 -0.12 -9.05
CA TYR A 39 9.57 -1.48 -9.36
C TYR A 39 8.81 -2.06 -10.57
N PHE A 40 7.47 -2.01 -10.56
CA PHE A 40 6.67 -2.53 -11.68
C PHE A 40 6.83 -1.70 -12.95
N LYS A 41 6.92 -0.39 -12.83
CA LYS A 41 7.22 0.51 -13.95
C LYS A 41 8.54 0.17 -14.62
N ASN A 42 9.60 -0.06 -13.84
CA ASN A 42 10.91 -0.44 -14.35
C ASN A 42 10.91 -1.81 -15.05
N LEU A 43 9.95 -2.67 -14.74
CA LEU A 43 9.69 -3.90 -15.48
C LEU A 43 8.85 -3.68 -16.76
N GLY A 44 8.39 -2.46 -17.02
CA GLY A 44 7.50 -2.16 -18.15
C GLY A 44 6.05 -2.61 -17.94
N LEU A 45 5.63 -2.78 -16.68
CA LEU A 45 4.26 -3.18 -16.32
C LEU A 45 3.45 -1.97 -15.84
N GLU A 46 2.19 -1.92 -16.24
CA GLU A 46 1.24 -1.02 -15.58
C GLU A 46 0.82 -1.60 -14.23
N ALA A 47 0.91 -0.77 -13.19
CA ALA A 47 0.47 -1.13 -11.86
C ALA A 47 -0.71 -0.28 -11.40
N TYR A 48 -1.71 -0.89 -10.79
CA TYR A 48 -2.91 -0.23 -10.27
C TYR A 48 -3.05 -0.51 -8.78
N GLY A 49 -3.26 0.53 -7.99
CA GLY A 49 -3.65 0.37 -6.60
C GLY A 49 -5.12 -0.02 -6.49
N VAL A 50 -5.40 -1.05 -5.70
CA VAL A 50 -6.75 -1.46 -5.34
C VAL A 50 -6.94 -1.24 -3.85
N TRP A 51 -7.99 -0.53 -3.47
CA TRP A 51 -8.32 -0.26 -2.07
C TRP A 51 -8.76 -1.55 -1.38
N CYS A 52 -8.23 -1.81 -0.19
CA CYS A 52 -8.70 -2.87 0.67
C CYS A 52 -9.54 -2.25 1.77
N ASP A 53 -10.83 -2.49 1.76
CA ASP A 53 -11.81 -1.93 2.69
C ASP A 53 -12.73 -3.00 3.31
N ASP A 54 -12.31 -4.26 3.25
CA ASP A 54 -13.05 -5.41 3.75
C ASP A 54 -13.08 -5.50 5.28
N THR A 55 -12.01 -5.06 5.93
CA THR A 55 -11.88 -5.11 7.39
C THR A 55 -11.11 -3.90 7.94
N PRO A 56 -11.39 -3.44 9.18
CA PRO A 56 -10.71 -2.27 9.75
C PRO A 56 -9.19 -2.40 9.85
N TRP A 57 -8.66 -3.60 10.01
CA TRP A 57 -7.19 -3.79 10.09
C TRP A 57 -6.51 -3.86 8.72
N ASN A 58 -7.25 -4.03 7.63
CA ASN A 58 -6.74 -3.98 6.25
C ASN A 58 -6.94 -2.61 5.59
N ASP A 59 -7.89 -1.85 6.07
CA ASP A 59 -8.24 -0.56 5.49
C ASP A 59 -7.38 0.57 6.06
N VAL A 60 -6.56 1.18 5.23
CA VAL A 60 -5.64 2.27 5.61
C VAL A 60 -6.37 3.51 6.15
N ARG A 61 -7.68 3.67 5.91
CA ARG A 61 -8.46 4.78 6.45
C ARG A 61 -8.63 4.70 7.97
N TYR A 62 -8.56 3.49 8.54
CA TYR A 62 -8.61 3.29 10.00
C TYR A 62 -7.28 3.50 10.70
N LEU A 63 -6.19 3.74 9.97
CA LEU A 63 -4.93 4.13 10.59
C LEU A 63 -5.07 5.45 11.36
N PRO A 64 -4.36 5.62 12.48
CA PRO A 64 -4.29 6.89 13.19
C PRO A 64 -3.87 8.03 12.26
N ASN A 65 -4.42 9.23 12.47
CA ASN A 65 -4.14 10.39 11.62
C ASN A 65 -2.64 10.68 11.49
N LYS A 66 -1.87 10.56 12.59
CA LYS A 66 -0.42 10.72 12.57
C LYS A 66 0.28 9.84 11.52
N ILE A 67 -0.19 8.60 11.34
CA ILE A 67 0.34 7.67 10.34
C ILE A 67 -0.11 8.08 8.94
N LYS A 68 -1.40 8.38 8.77
CA LYS A 68 -1.93 8.85 7.47
C LYS A 68 -1.20 10.10 7.00
N ASP A 69 -0.91 11.04 7.88
CA ASP A 69 -0.17 12.28 7.56
C ASP A 69 1.27 11.97 7.16
N ALA A 70 1.95 11.04 7.83
CA ALA A 70 3.30 10.61 7.46
C ALA A 70 3.33 9.98 6.04
N VAL A 71 2.35 9.11 5.73
CA VAL A 71 2.20 8.53 4.38
C VAL A 71 1.93 9.61 3.34
N ILE A 72 0.98 10.52 3.61
CA ILE A 72 0.65 11.61 2.69
C ILE A 72 1.85 12.52 2.45
N HIS A 73 2.64 12.81 3.50
CA HIS A 73 3.87 13.58 3.39
C HIS A 73 4.87 12.87 2.46
N LYS A 74 5.14 11.58 2.69
CA LYS A 74 6.04 10.77 1.85
C LYS A 74 5.58 10.76 0.39
N LEU A 75 4.31 10.45 0.13
CA LEU A 75 3.73 10.45 -1.22
C LEU A 75 3.77 11.82 -1.90
N SER A 76 3.77 12.92 -1.12
CA SER A 76 3.82 14.27 -1.67
C SER A 76 5.24 14.69 -2.07
N GLN A 77 6.26 14.04 -1.54
CA GLN A 77 7.66 14.25 -1.93
C GLN A 77 8.03 13.45 -3.20
N TYR A 78 7.23 12.45 -3.55
CA TYR A 78 7.47 11.64 -4.74
C TYR A 78 7.25 12.48 -6.01
N LYS A 79 8.32 12.62 -6.78
CA LYS A 79 8.31 13.35 -8.05
C LYS A 79 8.04 12.38 -9.18
N ASN A 80 6.83 12.39 -9.71
CA ASN A 80 6.47 11.65 -10.90
C ASN A 80 6.16 12.60 -12.04
N THR A 81 6.72 12.32 -13.20
CA THR A 81 6.50 13.11 -14.42
C THR A 81 5.33 12.61 -15.26
N GLU A 82 4.72 11.47 -14.89
CA GLU A 82 3.63 10.87 -15.63
C GLU A 82 2.26 11.32 -15.11
N PRO A 83 1.43 11.98 -15.94
CA PRO A 83 0.14 12.55 -15.51
C PRO A 83 -0.82 11.53 -14.89
N LEU A 84 -0.82 10.29 -15.41
CA LEU A 84 -1.69 9.21 -14.91
C LEU A 84 -1.37 8.86 -13.45
N TRP A 85 -0.09 8.88 -13.08
CA TRP A 85 0.36 8.52 -11.74
C TRP A 85 0.19 9.64 -10.76
N ASP A 86 0.40 10.87 -11.19
CA ASP A 86 0.08 12.04 -10.38
C ASP A 86 -1.39 12.03 -9.96
N LYS A 87 -2.30 11.66 -10.87
CA LYS A 87 -3.71 11.45 -10.56
C LYS A 87 -3.91 10.34 -9.52
N LYS A 88 -3.29 9.17 -9.70
CA LYS A 88 -3.44 8.03 -8.77
C LYS A 88 -2.94 8.35 -7.37
N PHE A 89 -1.80 9.04 -7.24
CA PHE A 89 -1.31 9.50 -5.93
C PHE A 89 -2.20 10.57 -5.31
N LYS A 90 -2.79 11.46 -6.10
CA LYS A 90 -3.80 12.41 -5.62
C LYS A 90 -5.05 11.70 -5.10
N ASP A 91 -5.53 10.69 -5.83
CA ASP A 91 -6.69 9.90 -5.44
C ASP A 91 -6.40 9.11 -4.16
N LEU A 92 -5.22 8.49 -4.03
CA LEU A 92 -4.80 7.81 -2.82
C LEU A 92 -4.74 8.76 -1.61
N LYS A 93 -4.10 9.94 -1.76
CA LYS A 93 -4.05 10.95 -0.69
C LYS A 93 -5.44 11.45 -0.29
N LYS A 94 -6.34 11.62 -1.25
CA LYS A 94 -7.73 11.98 -0.98
C LYS A 94 -8.44 10.88 -0.20
N TRP A 95 -8.27 9.62 -0.60
CA TRP A 95 -8.90 8.48 0.04
C TRP A 95 -8.40 8.28 1.49
N LEU A 96 -7.10 8.42 1.74
CA LEU A 96 -6.52 8.38 3.10
C LEU A 96 -7.15 9.43 4.04
N ARG A 97 -7.62 10.57 3.51
CA ARG A 97 -8.27 11.63 4.28
C ARG A 97 -9.76 11.40 4.53
N THR A 98 -10.36 10.40 3.89
CA THR A 98 -11.76 10.08 4.18
C THR A 98 -11.85 9.40 5.54
N THR A 99 -12.87 9.78 6.31
CA THR A 99 -13.13 9.20 7.63
C THR A 99 -14.14 8.07 7.47
N PRO A 100 -13.76 6.82 7.69
CA PRO A 100 -14.70 5.70 7.65
C PRO A 100 -15.60 5.69 8.89
N PRO A 101 -16.73 4.97 8.86
CA PRO A 101 -17.59 4.80 10.02
C PRO A 101 -16.79 4.25 11.22
N ASP A 102 -17.14 4.67 12.43
CA ASP A 102 -16.51 4.23 13.68
C ASP A 102 -14.98 4.38 13.73
N HIS A 103 -14.41 5.33 12.97
CA HIS A 103 -12.96 5.54 12.91
C HIS A 103 -12.31 5.67 14.29
N GLU A 104 -12.87 6.49 15.20
CA GLU A 104 -12.30 6.70 16.55
C GLU A 104 -12.23 5.39 17.34
N LYS A 105 -13.23 4.53 17.20
CA LYS A 105 -13.29 3.23 17.87
C LYS A 105 -12.34 2.21 17.27
N LEU A 106 -12.13 2.25 15.94
CA LEU A 106 -11.45 1.22 15.18
C LEU A 106 -10.04 1.60 14.72
N GLN A 107 -9.57 2.83 14.99
CA GLN A 107 -8.26 3.32 14.55
C GLN A 107 -7.07 2.50 15.07
N ASN A 108 -7.24 1.72 16.13
CA ASN A 108 -6.20 0.84 16.65
C ASN A 108 -6.29 -0.59 16.13
N SER A 109 -7.33 -0.92 15.35
CA SER A 109 -7.59 -2.31 14.90
C SER A 109 -6.40 -2.95 14.19
N PHE A 110 -5.65 -2.17 13.42
CA PHE A 110 -4.44 -2.65 12.75
C PHE A 110 -3.35 -3.09 13.76
N MET A 111 -3.07 -2.28 14.78
CA MET A 111 -2.07 -2.64 15.79
C MET A 111 -2.55 -3.78 16.69
N ASP A 112 -3.82 -3.78 17.07
CA ASP A 112 -4.41 -4.86 17.86
C ASP A 112 -4.33 -6.20 17.12
N PHE A 113 -4.57 -6.18 15.81
CA PHE A 113 -4.41 -7.36 14.96
C PHE A 113 -2.94 -7.83 14.93
N ASN A 114 -1.99 -6.92 14.64
CA ASN A 114 -0.57 -7.28 14.59
C ASN A 114 -0.06 -7.77 15.94
N ASN A 115 -0.44 -7.15 17.05
CA ASN A 115 -0.08 -7.61 18.41
C ASN A 115 -0.58 -9.04 18.70
N LYS A 116 -1.73 -9.44 18.17
CA LYS A 116 -2.22 -10.82 18.27
C LYS A 116 -1.38 -11.77 17.42
N ILE A 117 -1.06 -11.39 16.19
CA ILE A 117 -0.22 -12.20 15.29
C ILE A 117 1.20 -12.35 15.84
N ASP A 118 1.79 -11.28 16.36
CA ASP A 118 3.13 -11.28 16.97
C ASP A 118 3.23 -12.29 18.12
N LYS A 119 2.20 -12.35 18.98
CA LYS A 119 2.12 -13.35 20.06
C LYS A 119 2.10 -14.78 19.53
N ILE A 120 1.37 -15.04 18.44
CA ILE A 120 1.27 -16.37 17.84
C ILE A 120 2.58 -16.77 17.17
N ARG A 121 3.21 -15.85 16.42
CA ARG A 121 4.42 -16.09 15.64
C ARG A 121 5.72 -15.92 16.44
N LYS A 122 5.64 -15.34 17.64
CA LYS A 122 6.80 -14.92 18.45
C LYS A 122 7.72 -13.94 17.71
N GLU A 123 7.13 -13.05 16.95
CA GLU A 123 7.77 -11.99 16.14
C GLU A 123 7.36 -10.62 16.67
N LYS A 124 7.94 -9.56 16.11
CA LYS A 124 7.55 -8.18 16.37
C LYS A 124 7.31 -7.46 15.06
N PHE A 125 6.08 -7.09 14.78
CA PHE A 125 5.69 -6.32 13.60
C PHE A 125 6.57 -5.06 13.42
N THR A 126 6.81 -4.31 14.50
CA THR A 126 7.63 -3.09 14.46
C THR A 126 9.11 -3.33 14.17
N SER A 127 9.60 -4.56 14.28
CA SER A 127 10.97 -4.90 13.82
C SER A 127 11.04 -5.09 12.32
N THR A 128 9.95 -5.57 11.71
CA THR A 128 9.85 -5.74 10.25
C THR A 128 9.50 -4.43 9.56
N PHE A 129 8.69 -3.59 10.21
CA PHE A 129 8.20 -2.31 9.70
C PHE A 129 8.58 -1.17 10.68
N PRO A 130 9.85 -0.75 10.70
CA PRO A 130 10.37 0.19 11.69
C PRO A 130 9.76 1.60 11.59
N GLU A 131 9.20 1.99 10.45
CA GLU A 131 8.48 3.24 10.27
C GLU A 131 7.27 3.36 11.21
N TYR A 132 6.64 2.22 11.53
CA TYR A 132 5.52 2.20 12.47
C TYR A 132 5.97 2.35 13.93
N SER A 133 7.17 1.93 14.29
CA SER A 133 7.65 1.97 15.68
C SER A 133 7.67 3.38 16.26
N LYS A 134 7.91 4.41 15.44
CA LYS A 134 7.95 5.83 15.81
C LYS A 134 6.58 6.52 15.79
N LEU A 135 5.60 5.88 15.17
CA LEU A 135 4.31 6.49 14.89
C LEU A 135 3.21 6.00 15.82
N PHE A 136 3.40 4.85 16.47
CA PHE A 136 2.49 4.27 17.44
C PHE A 136 2.90 4.54 18.92
N VAL A 137 3.85 5.44 19.14
CA VAL A 137 4.23 5.90 20.48
C VAL A 137 3.42 7.12 20.87
#